data_ced81afb65f724ac0d0b1215ca49cc7a
#
_entry.id   ced81afb65f724ac0d0b1215ca49cc7a
#
_cell.length_a   1.000
_cell.length_b   1.000
_cell.length_c   1.000
_cell.angle_alpha   90.00
_cell.angle_beta   90.00
_cell.angle_gamma   90.00
#
_symmetry.space_group_name_H-M   'P 1'
#
loop_
_entity.id
_entity.type
_entity.pdbx_description
1 polymer ?
#
loop_
_entity_poly.entity_id
_entity_poly.type
_entity_poly.pdbx_seq_one_letter_code
_entity_poly.pdbx_strand_id
1 'polypeptide(L)'
;MSASEGRATLLEVRDLHVHLGPSHVLQGVSFDVAEGGVTALLGRNGVGKTTTLRALMGLVRPRGRVTLAGEDLTRLATHEIVRRGVGYVPEDREVFTGLTVEENLRLAARNGDARYALVHDLFPELLERADQRAGTLSGGQQQMVAIARALLNENRVLFVDEPTKGLAPLLVTEVVRVLVQAGETETILLVEQNLGVVQKLARDVIVLEQGRVVHTGPAQELLGDPELVRRLLGVSRAEGGR
;
A
#
# COMPACT_ATOMS: atom_id res chain seq x y z
N MET A 1 -17.76 -1.17 -17.27
CA MET A 1 -16.66 -1.59 -18.18
C MET A 1 -15.42 -0.88 -17.67
N SER A 2 -14.42 -1.62 -17.19
CA SER A 2 -13.25 -1.08 -16.48
C SER A 2 -12.32 -0.38 -17.46
N ALA A 3 -11.98 0.90 -17.20
CA ALA A 3 -11.10 1.71 -18.04
C ALA A 3 -9.61 1.52 -17.68
N SER A 4 -9.14 0.28 -17.70
CA SER A 4 -7.71 0.00 -17.77
C SER A 4 -7.34 -0.35 -19.22
N GLU A 5 -7.57 0.59 -20.13
CA GLU A 5 -7.29 0.37 -21.54
C GLU A 5 -5.81 0.06 -21.74
N GLY A 6 -5.50 -1.22 -22.00
CA GLY A 6 -4.22 -1.70 -22.53
C GLY A 6 -3.21 -2.30 -21.53
N ARG A 7 -3.44 -2.29 -20.21
CA ARG A 7 -2.52 -2.92 -19.23
C ARG A 7 -3.03 -4.28 -18.78
N ALA A 8 -2.09 -5.23 -18.61
CA ALA A 8 -2.41 -6.54 -18.06
C ALA A 8 -2.88 -6.42 -16.61
N THR A 9 -3.84 -7.22 -16.20
CA THR A 9 -4.23 -7.35 -14.79
C THR A 9 -3.18 -8.19 -14.06
N LEU A 10 -2.60 -7.64 -13.00
CA LEU A 10 -1.62 -8.33 -12.19
C LEU A 10 -2.28 -9.02 -10.98
N LEU A 11 -3.12 -8.29 -10.24
CA LEU A 11 -3.81 -8.82 -9.07
C LEU A 11 -5.32 -8.81 -9.32
N GLU A 12 -5.96 -9.96 -9.12
CA GLU A 12 -7.41 -10.10 -9.21
C GLU A 12 -7.98 -10.50 -7.85
N VAL A 13 -9.00 -9.80 -7.41
CA VAL A 13 -9.77 -10.09 -6.20
C VAL A 13 -11.21 -10.34 -6.59
N ARG A 14 -11.78 -11.48 -6.18
CA ARG A 14 -13.14 -11.88 -6.55
C ARG A 14 -13.90 -12.35 -5.31
N ASP A 15 -15.02 -11.69 -5.07
CA ASP A 15 -16.02 -12.05 -4.03
C ASP A 15 -15.39 -12.25 -2.64
N LEU A 16 -14.51 -11.32 -2.23
CA LEU A 16 -13.75 -11.45 -0.99
C LEU A 16 -14.63 -11.11 0.22
N HIS A 17 -14.82 -12.09 1.10
CA HIS A 17 -15.52 -11.94 2.37
C HIS A 17 -14.58 -12.18 3.54
N VAL A 18 -14.63 -11.30 4.54
CA VAL A 18 -13.85 -11.43 5.78
C VAL A 18 -14.74 -11.13 6.98
N HIS A 19 -14.67 -12.02 7.96
CA HIS A 19 -15.28 -11.84 9.27
C HIS A 19 -14.19 -11.66 10.33
N LEU A 20 -14.32 -10.65 11.18
CA LEU A 20 -13.51 -10.46 12.38
C LEU A 20 -14.43 -10.63 13.62
N GLY A 21 -14.38 -11.80 14.24
CA GLY A 21 -15.38 -12.18 15.22
C GLY A 21 -16.80 -12.14 14.61
N PRO A 22 -17.76 -11.45 15.24
CA PRO A 22 -19.11 -11.34 14.71
C PRO A 22 -19.27 -10.35 13.55
N SER A 23 -18.28 -9.49 13.30
CA SER A 23 -18.36 -8.45 12.30
C SER A 23 -18.02 -8.94 10.91
N HIS A 24 -18.95 -8.79 9.95
CA HIS A 24 -18.72 -9.05 8.53
C HIS A 24 -18.09 -7.79 7.88
N VAL A 25 -16.76 -7.73 7.87
CA VAL A 25 -15.99 -6.53 7.49
C VAL A 25 -15.91 -6.37 5.98
N LEU A 26 -15.60 -7.44 5.24
CA LEU A 26 -15.59 -7.42 3.77
C LEU A 26 -16.77 -8.26 3.27
N GLN A 27 -17.55 -7.70 2.35
CA GLN A 27 -18.85 -8.19 1.94
C GLN A 27 -18.94 -8.38 0.42
N GLY A 28 -18.08 -9.28 -0.14
CA GLY A 28 -18.03 -9.54 -1.58
C GLY A 28 -17.19 -8.52 -2.35
N VAL A 29 -16.04 -8.13 -1.77
CA VAL A 29 -15.10 -7.18 -2.40
C VAL A 29 -14.51 -7.82 -3.66
N SER A 30 -14.65 -7.13 -4.80
CA SER A 30 -14.10 -7.55 -6.08
C SER A 30 -13.48 -6.36 -6.81
N PHE A 31 -12.23 -6.50 -7.24
CA PHE A 31 -11.50 -5.49 -8.01
C PHE A 31 -10.28 -6.09 -8.72
N ASP A 32 -9.72 -5.32 -9.63
CA ASP A 32 -8.49 -5.62 -10.34
C ASP A 32 -7.46 -4.53 -10.10
N VAL A 33 -6.17 -4.94 -10.02
CA VAL A 33 -5.02 -4.04 -10.04
C VAL A 33 -4.24 -4.32 -11.30
N ALA A 34 -4.09 -3.30 -12.13
CA ALA A 34 -3.29 -3.38 -13.34
C ALA A 34 -1.79 -3.40 -13.02
N GLU A 35 -1.00 -4.03 -13.87
CA GLU A 35 0.44 -4.07 -13.76
C GLU A 35 1.04 -2.67 -13.95
N GLY A 36 2.00 -2.32 -13.09
CA GLY A 36 2.74 -1.05 -13.09
C GLY A 36 1.96 0.14 -12.53
N GLY A 37 2.70 0.99 -11.82
CA GLY A 37 2.17 2.21 -11.20
C GLY A 37 1.40 1.97 -9.91
N VAL A 38 0.69 3.00 -9.46
CA VAL A 38 0.00 3.01 -8.17
C VAL A 38 -1.51 2.96 -8.35
N THR A 39 -2.16 1.99 -7.73
CA THR A 39 -3.62 1.94 -7.55
C THR A 39 -3.95 2.28 -6.09
N ALA A 40 -4.78 3.29 -5.85
CA ALA A 40 -5.18 3.66 -4.49
C ALA A 40 -6.49 3.00 -4.07
N LEU A 41 -6.48 2.37 -2.90
CA LEU A 41 -7.66 1.85 -2.22
C LEU A 41 -8.16 2.88 -1.21
N LEU A 42 -9.25 3.53 -1.54
CA LEU A 42 -9.85 4.66 -0.82
C LEU A 42 -11.08 4.25 -0.03
N GLY A 43 -11.47 5.08 0.90
CA GLY A 43 -12.68 4.93 1.69
C GLY A 43 -12.51 5.48 3.10
N ARG A 44 -13.63 5.65 3.82
CA ARG A 44 -13.62 6.17 5.19
C ARG A 44 -12.95 5.21 6.17
N ASN A 45 -12.69 5.70 7.39
CA ASN A 45 -12.14 4.83 8.45
C ASN A 45 -13.12 3.71 8.79
N GLY A 46 -12.58 2.51 9.00
CA GLY A 46 -13.36 1.34 9.39
C GLY A 46 -14.11 0.62 8.26
N VAL A 47 -13.99 1.04 7.00
CA VAL A 47 -14.71 0.40 5.87
C VAL A 47 -14.06 -0.90 5.37
N GLY A 48 -12.87 -1.28 5.91
CA GLY A 48 -12.22 -2.55 5.59
C GLY A 48 -10.94 -2.45 4.74
N LYS A 49 -10.36 -1.25 4.53
CA LYS A 49 -9.15 -1.06 3.71
C LYS A 49 -7.96 -1.90 4.20
N THR A 50 -7.51 -1.69 5.43
CA THR A 50 -6.45 -2.49 6.08
C THR A 50 -6.80 -3.98 6.13
N THR A 51 -8.09 -4.30 6.39
CA THR A 51 -8.56 -5.70 6.40
C THR A 51 -8.42 -6.33 5.02
N THR A 52 -8.64 -5.57 3.95
CA THR A 52 -8.40 -6.03 2.57
C THR A 52 -6.93 -6.40 2.38
N LEU A 53 -5.98 -5.49 2.70
CA LEU A 53 -4.55 -5.80 2.57
C LEU A 53 -4.14 -7.00 3.44
N ARG A 54 -4.63 -7.08 4.67
CA ARG A 54 -4.35 -8.22 5.56
C ARG A 54 -4.90 -9.54 5.02
N ALA A 55 -6.05 -9.51 4.36
CA ALA A 55 -6.62 -10.69 3.71
C ALA A 55 -5.79 -11.12 2.48
N LEU A 56 -5.33 -10.15 1.65
CA LEU A 56 -4.44 -10.41 0.52
C LEU A 56 -3.08 -10.97 0.95
N MET A 57 -2.59 -10.58 2.14
CA MET A 57 -1.36 -11.11 2.76
C MET A 57 -1.55 -12.46 3.46
N GLY A 58 -2.76 -13.00 3.51
CA GLY A 58 -3.04 -14.25 4.25
C GLY A 58 -2.95 -14.10 5.78
N LEU A 59 -2.90 -12.86 6.32
CA LEU A 59 -2.92 -12.57 7.75
C LEU A 59 -4.32 -12.75 8.36
N VAL A 60 -5.34 -12.64 7.53
CA VAL A 60 -6.74 -12.96 7.85
C VAL A 60 -7.27 -13.87 6.76
N ARG A 61 -7.96 -14.95 7.13
CA ARG A 61 -8.50 -15.92 6.16
C ARG A 61 -9.78 -15.38 5.50
N PRO A 62 -9.75 -15.09 4.18
CA PRO A 62 -10.95 -14.72 3.45
C PRO A 62 -11.72 -15.93 2.94
N ARG A 63 -12.99 -15.71 2.57
CA ARG A 63 -13.67 -16.49 1.52
C ARG A 63 -13.61 -15.68 0.22
N GLY A 64 -13.70 -16.34 -0.91
CA GLY A 64 -13.53 -15.72 -2.23
C GLY A 64 -12.26 -16.18 -2.92
N ARG A 65 -11.73 -15.39 -3.84
CA ARG A 65 -10.53 -15.74 -4.61
C ARG A 65 -9.59 -14.53 -4.75
N VAL A 66 -8.30 -14.80 -4.62
CA VAL A 66 -7.21 -13.84 -4.86
C VAL A 66 -6.21 -14.50 -5.80
N THR A 67 -5.94 -13.87 -6.95
CA THR A 67 -4.91 -14.35 -7.88
C THR A 67 -3.88 -13.26 -8.17
N LEU A 68 -2.62 -13.64 -8.26
CA LEU A 68 -1.51 -12.77 -8.65
C LEU A 68 -0.87 -13.33 -9.93
N ALA A 69 -0.95 -12.59 -11.02
CA ALA A 69 -0.50 -13.03 -12.35
C ALA A 69 -0.99 -14.45 -12.70
N GLY A 70 -2.26 -14.72 -12.43
CA GLY A 70 -2.90 -16.01 -12.69
C GLY A 70 -2.69 -17.10 -11.63
N GLU A 71 -1.78 -16.90 -10.65
CA GLU A 71 -1.55 -17.84 -9.56
C GLU A 71 -2.52 -17.59 -8.40
N ASP A 72 -3.19 -18.64 -7.91
CA ASP A 72 -4.13 -18.55 -6.79
C ASP A 72 -3.37 -18.43 -5.45
N LEU A 73 -3.59 -17.31 -4.75
CA LEU A 73 -2.99 -17.01 -3.44
C LEU A 73 -3.94 -17.31 -2.26
N THR A 74 -5.21 -17.60 -2.52
CA THR A 74 -6.31 -17.55 -1.54
C THR A 74 -6.06 -18.36 -0.26
N ARG A 75 -5.36 -19.49 -0.37
CA ARG A 75 -5.13 -20.41 0.74
C ARG A 75 -3.68 -20.52 1.19
N LEU A 76 -2.82 -19.72 0.60
CA LEU A 76 -1.40 -19.74 0.91
C LEU A 76 -1.12 -19.08 2.27
N ALA A 77 -0.09 -19.56 2.94
CA ALA A 77 0.43 -18.91 4.13
C ALA A 77 1.16 -17.61 3.75
N THR A 78 1.21 -16.63 4.67
CA THR A 78 1.84 -15.32 4.42
C THR A 78 3.26 -15.44 3.85
N HIS A 79 4.09 -16.33 4.38
CA HIS A 79 5.46 -16.52 3.89
C HIS A 79 5.52 -17.08 2.46
N GLU A 80 4.51 -17.83 2.01
CA GLU A 80 4.40 -18.33 0.64
C GLU A 80 3.96 -17.21 -0.31
N ILE A 81 3.04 -16.34 0.13
CA ILE A 81 2.60 -15.14 -0.60
C ILE A 81 3.80 -14.20 -0.81
N VAL A 82 4.57 -13.95 0.25
CA VAL A 82 5.78 -13.13 0.21
C VAL A 82 6.82 -13.71 -0.78
N ARG A 83 7.00 -15.03 -0.84
CA ARG A 83 7.91 -15.69 -1.81
C ARG A 83 7.45 -15.55 -3.26
N ARG A 84 6.17 -15.23 -3.50
CA ARG A 84 5.63 -14.95 -4.84
C ARG A 84 5.79 -13.49 -5.27
N GLY A 85 6.56 -12.71 -4.50
CA GLY A 85 6.87 -11.34 -4.83
C GLY A 85 5.83 -10.34 -4.32
N VAL A 86 5.12 -10.65 -3.23
CA VAL A 86 4.28 -9.68 -2.54
C VAL A 86 5.06 -9.03 -1.41
N GLY A 87 5.21 -7.69 -1.46
CA GLY A 87 5.73 -6.88 -0.37
C GLY A 87 4.59 -6.27 0.44
N TYR A 88 4.86 -5.92 1.71
CA TYR A 88 3.89 -5.25 2.56
C TYR A 88 4.54 -4.24 3.50
N VAL A 89 4.01 -3.01 3.51
CA VAL A 89 4.33 -1.95 4.45
C VAL A 89 3.08 -1.72 5.30
N PRO A 90 3.06 -2.18 6.57
CA PRO A 90 1.92 -2.03 7.46
C PRO A 90 1.80 -0.59 8.01
N GLU A 91 0.60 -0.21 8.44
CA GLU A 91 0.28 1.09 9.04
C GLU A 91 1.14 1.38 10.29
N ASP A 92 1.38 0.37 11.14
CA ASP A 92 2.11 0.48 12.40
C ASP A 92 3.65 0.46 12.25
N ARG A 93 4.15 0.58 11.01
CA ARG A 93 5.59 0.59 10.67
C ARG A 93 6.33 -0.72 10.96
N GLU A 94 6.07 -1.37 12.07
CA GLU A 94 6.62 -2.68 12.51
C GLU A 94 8.14 -2.79 12.36
N VAL A 95 8.89 -1.74 12.76
CA VAL A 95 10.35 -1.77 12.82
C VAL A 95 10.83 -2.50 14.07
N PHE A 96 11.95 -3.23 13.97
CA PHE A 96 12.61 -3.85 15.12
C PHE A 96 13.34 -2.78 15.91
N THR A 97 12.70 -2.24 16.94
CA THR A 97 13.16 -1.09 17.71
C THR A 97 14.49 -1.32 18.44
N GLY A 98 14.79 -2.57 18.82
CA GLY A 98 16.04 -2.97 19.47
C GLY A 98 17.23 -3.14 18.52
N LEU A 99 16.98 -3.20 17.20
CA LEU A 99 17.99 -3.34 16.16
C LEU A 99 18.37 -1.98 15.57
N THR A 100 19.56 -1.89 15.00
CA THR A 100 19.99 -0.72 14.21
C THR A 100 19.21 -0.61 12.90
N VAL A 101 19.33 0.51 12.20
CA VAL A 101 18.76 0.70 10.86
C VAL A 101 19.32 -0.36 9.91
N GLU A 102 20.64 -0.54 9.88
CA GLU A 102 21.29 -1.53 9.02
C GLU A 102 20.84 -2.96 9.34
N GLU A 103 20.75 -3.32 10.63
CA GLU A 103 20.25 -4.63 11.04
C GLU A 103 18.79 -4.85 10.62
N ASN A 104 17.93 -3.82 10.70
CA ASN A 104 16.56 -3.86 10.19
C ASN A 104 16.52 -4.14 8.69
N LEU A 105 17.37 -3.47 7.91
CA LEU A 105 17.47 -3.68 6.46
C LEU A 105 18.01 -5.08 6.15
N ARG A 106 19.11 -5.50 6.78
CA ARG A 106 19.71 -6.82 6.57
C ARG A 106 18.75 -7.95 6.90
N LEU A 107 17.97 -7.83 7.96
CA LEU A 107 16.95 -8.82 8.35
C LEU A 107 15.80 -8.92 7.33
N ALA A 108 15.51 -7.85 6.61
CA ALA A 108 14.47 -7.82 5.58
C ALA A 108 14.93 -8.40 4.24
N ALA A 109 16.23 -8.44 3.96
CA ALA A 109 16.81 -8.98 2.74
C ALA A 109 16.52 -10.48 2.65
N ARG A 110 15.83 -10.91 1.57
CA ARG A 110 15.43 -12.31 1.37
C ARG A 110 16.51 -13.18 0.74
N ASN A 111 17.31 -12.59 -0.15
CA ASN A 111 18.36 -13.28 -0.92
C ASN A 111 19.57 -12.37 -1.08
N GLY A 112 20.69 -12.92 -1.63
CA GLY A 112 21.91 -12.15 -1.90
C GLY A 112 21.77 -11.01 -2.91
N ASP A 113 20.65 -10.94 -3.63
CA ASP A 113 20.32 -9.91 -4.64
C ASP A 113 19.50 -8.75 -4.05
N ALA A 114 19.62 -8.48 -2.75
CA ALA A 114 18.92 -7.37 -2.13
C ALA A 114 19.34 -6.02 -2.75
N ARG A 115 18.35 -5.18 -3.03
CA ARG A 115 18.48 -3.91 -3.77
C ARG A 115 19.02 -2.77 -2.88
N TYR A 116 20.13 -2.99 -2.18
CA TYR A 116 20.74 -1.99 -1.29
C TYR A 116 21.05 -0.68 -2.02
N ALA A 117 21.56 -0.73 -3.27
CA ALA A 117 21.84 0.48 -4.04
C ALA A 117 20.57 1.33 -4.22
N LEU A 118 19.44 0.72 -4.60
CA LEU A 118 18.17 1.41 -4.73
C LEU A 118 17.73 2.04 -3.39
N VAL A 119 17.83 1.28 -2.30
CA VAL A 119 17.43 1.78 -0.96
C VAL A 119 18.33 2.94 -0.55
N HIS A 120 19.62 2.88 -0.84
CA HIS A 120 20.55 3.96 -0.53
C HIS A 120 20.28 5.23 -1.34
N ASP A 121 19.91 5.09 -2.61
CA ASP A 121 19.54 6.23 -3.46
C ASP A 121 18.22 6.88 -3.02
N LEU A 122 17.25 6.05 -2.63
CA LEU A 122 15.94 6.52 -2.17
C LEU A 122 15.97 7.15 -0.78
N PHE A 123 16.83 6.64 0.10
CA PHE A 123 16.86 6.99 1.53
C PHE A 123 18.30 7.30 2.01
N PRO A 124 18.96 8.32 1.47
CA PRO A 124 20.35 8.64 1.88
C PRO A 124 20.49 8.91 3.38
N GLU A 125 19.45 9.48 4.02
CA GLU A 125 19.45 9.73 5.47
C GLU A 125 19.51 8.44 6.32
N LEU A 126 19.04 7.30 5.79
CA LEU A 126 19.12 6.03 6.52
C LEU A 126 20.55 5.50 6.58
N LEU A 127 21.37 5.79 5.55
CA LEU A 127 22.79 5.46 5.56
C LEU A 127 23.55 6.20 6.66
N GLU A 128 23.28 7.51 6.80
CA GLU A 128 23.91 8.34 7.85
C GLU A 128 23.55 7.85 9.25
N ARG A 129 22.46 7.08 9.37
CA ARG A 129 21.93 6.53 10.62
C ARG A 129 22.03 5.01 10.72
N ALA A 130 22.86 4.39 9.88
CA ALA A 130 22.95 2.93 9.76
C ALA A 130 23.14 2.23 11.13
N ASP A 131 23.99 2.79 11.99
CA ASP A 131 24.30 2.27 13.32
C ASP A 131 23.32 2.73 14.41
N GLN A 132 22.37 3.62 14.08
CA GLN A 132 21.39 4.12 15.05
C GLN A 132 20.30 3.08 15.30
N ARG A 133 19.91 2.86 16.56
CA ARG A 133 18.79 1.98 16.90
C ARG A 133 17.47 2.54 16.37
N ALA A 134 16.70 1.71 15.64
CA ALA A 134 15.44 2.13 15.03
C ALA A 134 14.41 2.66 16.05
N GLY A 135 14.45 2.19 17.29
CA GLY A 135 13.60 2.69 18.36
C GLY A 135 13.87 4.14 18.79
N THR A 136 15.03 4.71 18.45
CA THR A 136 15.39 6.10 18.75
C THR A 136 15.10 7.07 17.62
N LEU A 137 14.66 6.57 16.48
CA LEU A 137 14.27 7.35 15.32
C LEU A 137 12.91 8.04 15.55
N SER A 138 12.72 9.18 14.88
CA SER A 138 11.39 9.80 14.81
C SER A 138 10.38 8.88 14.08
N GLY A 139 9.09 9.08 14.33
CA GLY A 139 8.06 8.28 13.67
C GLY A 139 8.15 8.31 12.14
N GLY A 140 8.54 9.43 11.54
CA GLY A 140 8.74 9.51 10.08
C GLY A 140 9.97 8.76 9.60
N GLN A 141 11.07 8.81 10.36
CA GLN A 141 12.25 8.02 10.04
C GLN A 141 11.99 6.52 10.16
N GLN A 142 11.21 6.09 11.18
CA GLN A 142 10.75 4.70 11.27
C GLN A 142 9.90 4.29 10.06
N GLN A 143 9.05 5.21 9.56
CA GLN A 143 8.28 4.97 8.33
C GLN A 143 9.20 4.76 7.12
N MET A 144 10.26 5.57 6.99
CA MET A 144 11.25 5.38 5.93
C MET A 144 11.96 4.02 6.03
N VAL A 145 12.32 3.58 7.25
CA VAL A 145 12.89 2.24 7.48
C VAL A 145 11.90 1.15 7.06
N ALA A 146 10.61 1.28 7.40
CA ALA A 146 9.58 0.30 7.04
C ALA A 146 9.42 0.18 5.51
N ILE A 147 9.38 1.31 4.79
CA ILE A 147 9.29 1.34 3.33
C ILE A 147 10.58 0.78 2.70
N ALA A 148 11.74 1.20 3.19
CA ALA A 148 13.05 0.73 2.73
C ALA A 148 13.19 -0.80 2.84
N ARG A 149 12.76 -1.39 3.96
CA ARG A 149 12.73 -2.85 4.17
C ARG A 149 11.91 -3.58 3.12
N ALA A 150 10.78 -3.03 2.71
CA ALA A 150 9.93 -3.64 1.68
C ALA A 150 10.56 -3.51 0.29
N LEU A 151 11.14 -2.35 -0.04
CA LEU A 151 11.79 -2.07 -1.33
C LEU A 151 13.15 -2.76 -1.52
N LEU A 152 13.74 -3.29 -0.45
CA LEU A 152 15.00 -4.04 -0.50
C LEU A 152 14.90 -5.30 -1.37
N ASN A 153 13.69 -5.82 -1.53
CA ASN A 153 13.43 -6.99 -2.34
C ASN A 153 12.64 -6.60 -3.58
N GLU A 154 12.87 -7.31 -4.67
CA GLU A 154 12.06 -7.18 -5.85
C GLU A 154 10.64 -7.69 -5.55
N ASN A 155 9.63 -6.84 -5.79
CA ASN A 155 8.24 -7.17 -5.58
C ASN A 155 7.48 -7.11 -6.90
N ARG A 156 6.63 -8.09 -7.16
CA ARG A 156 5.64 -8.01 -8.25
C ARG A 156 4.54 -7.02 -7.90
N VAL A 157 4.13 -7.01 -6.62
CA VAL A 157 3.21 -6.03 -6.06
C VAL A 157 3.63 -5.67 -4.63
N LEU A 158 3.59 -4.38 -4.32
CA LEU A 158 3.84 -3.83 -3.00
C LEU A 158 2.53 -3.28 -2.42
N PHE A 159 2.09 -3.82 -1.29
CA PHE A 159 0.97 -3.28 -0.52
C PHE A 159 1.49 -2.28 0.50
N VAL A 160 0.87 -1.08 0.53
CA VAL A 160 1.29 0.00 1.43
C VAL A 160 0.05 0.53 2.16
N ASP A 161 0.05 0.44 3.49
CA ASP A 161 -1.10 0.79 4.33
C ASP A 161 -0.89 2.11 5.06
N GLU A 162 -1.61 3.16 4.65
CA GLU A 162 -1.63 4.52 5.23
C GLU A 162 -0.22 5.08 5.55
N PRO A 163 0.73 5.10 4.61
CA PRO A 163 2.13 5.41 4.88
C PRO A 163 2.37 6.85 5.32
N THR A 164 1.42 7.76 5.08
CA THR A 164 1.58 9.19 5.42
C THR A 164 0.85 9.57 6.72
N LYS A 165 0.16 8.62 7.35
CA LYS A 165 -0.64 8.86 8.55
C LYS A 165 0.21 9.37 9.73
N GLY A 166 -0.20 10.52 10.27
CA GLY A 166 0.45 11.13 11.45
C GLY A 166 1.85 11.67 11.17
N LEU A 167 2.26 11.83 9.91
CA LEU A 167 3.54 12.43 9.55
C LEU A 167 3.44 13.95 9.40
N ALA A 168 4.55 14.64 9.71
CA ALA A 168 4.69 16.05 9.40
C ALA A 168 4.71 16.28 7.87
N PRO A 169 4.26 17.44 7.36
CA PRO A 169 4.12 17.71 5.93
C PRO A 169 5.39 17.45 5.10
N LEU A 170 6.55 17.78 5.64
CA LEU A 170 7.83 17.53 4.97
C LEU A 170 8.07 16.04 4.74
N LEU A 171 7.81 15.21 5.74
CA LEU A 171 7.96 13.76 5.66
C LEU A 171 6.91 13.11 4.73
N VAL A 172 5.70 13.67 4.67
CA VAL A 172 4.70 13.26 3.67
C VAL A 172 5.27 13.47 2.26
N THR A 173 5.93 14.60 2.00
CA THR A 173 6.55 14.88 0.70
C THR A 173 7.64 13.85 0.37
N GLU A 174 8.46 13.47 1.33
CA GLU A 174 9.50 12.46 1.13
C GLU A 174 8.91 11.06 0.87
N VAL A 175 7.90 10.64 1.64
CA VAL A 175 7.20 9.38 1.38
C VAL A 175 6.60 9.37 -0.04
N VAL A 176 5.96 10.46 -0.44
CA VAL A 176 5.40 10.60 -1.80
C VAL A 176 6.49 10.47 -2.85
N ARG A 177 7.62 11.18 -2.69
CA ARG A 177 8.76 11.10 -3.61
C ARG A 177 9.24 9.66 -3.80
N VAL A 178 9.44 8.94 -2.70
CA VAL A 178 9.89 7.54 -2.72
C VAL A 178 8.87 6.63 -3.40
N LEU A 179 7.58 6.77 -3.09
CA LEU A 179 6.54 5.94 -3.69
C LEU A 179 6.30 6.25 -5.17
N VAL A 180 6.52 7.50 -5.63
CA VAL A 180 6.54 7.83 -7.06
C VAL A 180 7.64 7.05 -7.77
N GLN A 181 8.87 7.11 -7.26
CA GLN A 181 10.01 6.43 -7.85
C GLN A 181 9.86 4.89 -7.81
N ALA A 182 9.37 4.34 -6.70
CA ALA A 182 9.08 2.91 -6.61
C ALA A 182 7.98 2.47 -7.61
N GLY A 183 6.96 3.30 -7.81
CA GLY A 183 5.86 3.03 -8.75
C GLY A 183 6.27 3.03 -10.22
N GLU A 184 7.45 3.52 -10.57
CA GLU A 184 8.01 3.43 -11.93
C GLU A 184 8.41 1.99 -12.29
N THR A 185 8.79 1.19 -11.30
CA THR A 185 9.30 -0.17 -11.49
C THR A 185 8.45 -1.25 -10.85
N GLU A 186 7.63 -0.90 -9.87
CA GLU A 186 6.79 -1.84 -9.12
C GLU A 186 5.30 -1.51 -9.27
N THR A 187 4.44 -2.51 -9.13
CA THR A 187 3.00 -2.30 -8.95
C THR A 187 2.73 -2.04 -7.49
N ILE A 188 2.02 -0.95 -7.17
CA ILE A 188 1.71 -0.59 -5.79
C ILE A 188 0.19 -0.55 -5.57
N LEU A 189 -0.30 -1.27 -4.57
CA LEU A 189 -1.65 -1.10 -4.02
C LEU A 189 -1.54 -0.29 -2.71
N LEU A 190 -1.93 0.98 -2.79
CA LEU A 190 -1.80 1.96 -1.73
C LEU A 190 -3.13 2.18 -1.01
N VAL A 191 -3.20 1.95 0.28
CA VAL A 191 -4.30 2.44 1.12
C VAL A 191 -3.96 3.85 1.59
N GLU A 192 -4.82 4.81 1.30
CA GLU A 192 -4.64 6.22 1.69
C GLU A 192 -5.99 6.92 1.92
N GLN A 193 -5.95 8.00 2.72
CA GLN A 193 -7.07 8.88 2.97
C GLN A 193 -6.77 10.32 2.53
N ASN A 194 -5.49 10.67 2.44
CA ASN A 194 -5.06 11.99 2.02
C ASN A 194 -5.19 12.12 0.49
N LEU A 195 -6.24 12.80 0.02
CA LEU A 195 -6.50 12.98 -1.41
C LEU A 195 -5.37 13.74 -2.12
N GLY A 196 -4.64 14.62 -1.43
CA GLY A 196 -3.47 15.30 -2.00
C GLY A 196 -2.31 14.34 -2.28
N VAL A 197 -2.16 13.29 -1.47
CA VAL A 197 -1.20 12.20 -1.71
C VAL A 197 -1.68 11.32 -2.86
N VAL A 198 -2.95 10.92 -2.85
CA VAL A 198 -3.56 10.12 -3.92
C VAL A 198 -3.44 10.82 -5.28
N GLN A 199 -3.70 12.13 -5.33
CA GLN A 199 -3.57 12.93 -6.56
C GLN A 199 -2.17 12.92 -7.15
N LYS A 200 -1.14 12.80 -6.31
CA LYS A 200 0.27 12.76 -6.76
C LYS A 200 0.75 11.38 -7.15
N LEU A 201 0.18 10.34 -6.54
CA LEU A 201 0.67 8.97 -6.67
C LEU A 201 -0.21 8.10 -7.57
N ALA A 202 -1.52 8.17 -7.40
CA ALA A 202 -2.41 7.16 -7.94
C ALA A 202 -2.76 7.43 -9.40
N ARG A 203 -2.65 6.38 -10.20
CA ARG A 203 -3.18 6.31 -11.56
C ARG A 203 -4.63 5.86 -11.58
N ASP A 204 -4.92 4.83 -10.80
CA ASP A 204 -6.25 4.24 -10.66
C ASP A 204 -6.70 4.26 -9.21
N VAL A 205 -8.01 4.25 -8.98
CA VAL A 205 -8.61 4.22 -7.65
C VAL A 205 -9.66 3.12 -7.55
N ILE A 206 -9.75 2.55 -6.34
CA ILE A 206 -10.78 1.65 -5.89
C ILE A 206 -11.38 2.28 -4.64
N VAL A 207 -12.70 2.48 -4.59
CA VAL A 207 -13.37 3.06 -3.41
C VAL A 207 -14.16 1.98 -2.69
N LEU A 208 -13.86 1.82 -1.40
CA LEU A 208 -14.59 0.95 -0.48
C LEU A 208 -15.58 1.77 0.35
N GLU A 209 -16.79 1.26 0.46
CA GLU A 209 -17.81 1.73 1.40
C GLU A 209 -18.49 0.50 2.03
N GLN A 210 -18.60 0.49 3.35
CA GLN A 210 -19.25 -0.59 4.12
C GLN A 210 -18.84 -2.01 3.69
N GLY A 211 -17.55 -2.21 3.45
CA GLY A 211 -17.00 -3.52 3.06
C GLY A 211 -17.28 -3.94 1.63
N ARG A 212 -17.70 -3.02 0.75
CA ARG A 212 -17.99 -3.26 -0.67
C ARG A 212 -17.24 -2.28 -1.57
N VAL A 213 -16.91 -2.69 -2.77
CA VAL A 213 -16.42 -1.78 -3.80
C VAL A 213 -17.60 -1.03 -4.39
N VAL A 214 -17.55 0.31 -4.33
CA VAL A 214 -18.61 1.19 -4.86
C VAL A 214 -18.16 2.00 -6.07
N HIS A 215 -16.85 2.07 -6.33
CA HIS A 215 -16.29 2.75 -7.50
C HIS A 215 -14.90 2.19 -7.84
N THR A 216 -14.61 2.11 -9.12
CA THR A 216 -13.27 1.84 -9.68
C THR A 216 -13.07 2.67 -10.93
N GLY A 217 -11.87 3.18 -11.17
CA GLY A 217 -11.56 3.95 -12.36
C GLY A 217 -10.29 4.79 -12.25
N PRO A 218 -10.00 5.63 -13.25
CA PRO A 218 -8.87 6.55 -13.21
C PRO A 218 -8.96 7.52 -12.04
N ALA A 219 -7.83 7.75 -11.35
CA ALA A 219 -7.78 8.69 -10.23
C ALA A 219 -8.17 10.12 -10.64
N GLN A 220 -7.81 10.54 -11.84
CA GLN A 220 -8.15 11.86 -12.36
C GLN A 220 -9.66 12.09 -12.50
N GLU A 221 -10.40 11.06 -12.92
CA GLU A 221 -11.88 11.16 -13.07
C GLU A 221 -12.54 11.35 -11.70
N LEU A 222 -12.18 10.52 -10.71
CA LEU A 222 -12.72 10.67 -9.36
C LEU A 222 -12.35 12.02 -8.75
N LEU A 223 -11.05 12.38 -8.78
CA LEU A 223 -10.56 13.61 -8.12
C LEU A 223 -10.93 14.88 -8.86
N GLY A 224 -11.28 14.80 -10.15
CA GLY A 224 -11.79 15.89 -10.96
C GLY A 224 -13.26 16.22 -10.72
N ASP A 225 -14.02 15.32 -10.06
CA ASP A 225 -15.44 15.52 -9.74
C ASP A 225 -15.63 15.69 -8.21
N PRO A 226 -15.76 16.95 -7.71
CA PRO A 226 -15.96 17.23 -6.29
C PRO A 226 -17.23 16.63 -5.72
N GLU A 227 -18.30 16.49 -6.53
CA GLU A 227 -19.58 15.91 -6.11
C GLU A 227 -19.40 14.39 -5.87
N LEU A 228 -18.68 13.72 -6.78
CA LEU A 228 -18.37 12.30 -6.67
C LEU A 228 -17.49 12.04 -5.44
N VAL A 229 -16.45 12.86 -5.24
CA VAL A 229 -15.56 12.79 -4.05
C VAL A 229 -16.39 12.94 -2.77
N ARG A 230 -17.26 13.98 -2.68
CA ARG A 230 -18.09 14.21 -1.51
C ARG A 230 -19.05 13.04 -1.25
N ARG A 231 -19.67 12.51 -2.29
CA ARG A 231 -20.62 11.39 -2.20
C ARG A 231 -19.94 10.10 -1.71
N LEU A 232 -18.76 9.75 -2.27
CA LEU A 232 -18.10 8.47 -2.01
C LEU A 232 -17.19 8.51 -0.78
N LEU A 233 -16.52 9.64 -0.50
CA LEU A 233 -15.52 9.73 0.55
C LEU A 233 -15.98 10.60 1.73
N GLY A 234 -17.07 11.37 1.57
CA GLY A 234 -17.62 12.22 2.62
C GLY A 234 -16.74 13.43 2.98
N VAL A 235 -15.77 13.78 2.13
CA VAL A 235 -14.86 14.93 2.31
C VAL A 235 -15.16 15.98 1.26
N SER A 236 -15.34 17.25 1.69
CA SER A 236 -15.24 18.39 0.80
C SER A 236 -13.77 18.76 0.63
N ARG A 237 -13.34 19.11 -0.59
CA ARG A 237 -12.01 19.67 -0.82
C ARG A 237 -11.85 20.86 0.14
N ALA A 238 -10.90 20.77 1.09
CA ALA A 238 -10.51 21.96 1.83
C ALA A 238 -10.03 22.97 0.79
N GLU A 239 -10.73 24.10 0.69
CA GLU A 239 -10.29 25.23 -0.12
C GLU A 239 -8.86 25.57 0.27
N GLY A 240 -7.95 25.45 -0.69
CA GLY A 240 -6.54 25.76 -0.49
C GLY A 240 -6.42 27.15 0.11
N GLY A 241 -5.95 27.22 1.35
CA GLY A 241 -5.62 28.48 2.00
C GLY A 241 -4.65 29.26 1.14
N ARG A 242 -4.97 30.51 0.93
CA ARG A 242 -4.19 31.55 0.26
C ARG A 242 -2.87 31.78 0.99
#